data_0d6eee0904a02ffafeab8328f5bee37e
#
_entry.id   0d6eee0904a02ffafeab8328f5bee37e
#
_cell.length_a   1.000
_cell.length_b   1.000
_cell.length_c   1.000
_cell.angle_alpha   90.00
_cell.angle_beta   90.00
_cell.angle_gamma   90.00
#
_symmetry.space_group_name_H-M   'P 1'
#
loop_
_entity.id
_entity.type
_entity.pdbx_description
1 polymer ?
#
loop_
_entity_poly.entity_id
_entity_poly.type
_entity_poly.pdbx_seq_one_letter_code
_entity_poly.pdbx_strand_id
1 'polypeptide(L)'
;MEKKKLILLLLSCAVITEAHAAYQGHVYVDSNRNGIYDKGEKVLKGIRVSDGLNVVKTNAEGVYTLPGHKRERFIFITTPSGYRTDNQYYRRINGTGQTYDFGLQPWKGRIKPNGSHRFIHISDTEIFNTENQEDWANNIRDYAANENI
;
A
#
# COMPACT_ATOMS: atom_id res chain seq x y z
N MET A 1 -39.16 29.82 54.76
CA MET A 1 -39.07 28.58 53.92
C MET A 1 -38.15 28.86 52.79
N GLU A 2 -36.87 28.48 52.92
CA GLU A 2 -35.87 28.65 51.86
C GLU A 2 -35.93 27.47 50.88
N LYS A 3 -36.09 27.79 49.62
CA LYS A 3 -36.02 26.82 48.54
C LYS A 3 -34.53 26.58 48.19
N LYS A 4 -33.97 25.47 48.65
CA LYS A 4 -32.66 24.98 48.22
C LYS A 4 -32.70 24.64 46.75
N LYS A 5 -32.03 25.42 45.89
CA LYS A 5 -31.80 25.09 44.51
C LYS A 5 -30.72 23.99 44.43
N LEU A 6 -31.14 22.79 44.06
CA LEU A 6 -30.23 21.69 43.76
C LEU A 6 -29.63 21.94 42.38
N ILE A 7 -28.38 22.38 42.34
CA ILE A 7 -27.62 22.48 41.06
C ILE A 7 -27.08 21.09 40.75
N LEU A 8 -27.71 20.43 39.78
CA LEU A 8 -27.23 19.17 39.23
C LEU A 8 -26.08 19.48 38.27
N LEU A 9 -24.86 19.27 38.75
CA LEU A 9 -23.65 19.40 37.92
C LEU A 9 -23.55 18.15 37.02
N LEU A 10 -24.03 18.23 35.78
CA LEU A 10 -23.80 17.22 34.77
C LEU A 10 -22.32 17.28 34.36
N LEU A 11 -21.51 16.39 34.95
CA LEU A 11 -20.15 16.15 34.54
C LEU A 11 -20.20 15.42 33.20
N SER A 12 -20.19 16.17 32.10
CA SER A 12 -20.03 15.63 30.77
C SER A 12 -18.62 15.08 30.67
N CYS A 13 -18.49 13.76 30.82
CA CYS A 13 -17.26 13.06 30.50
C CYS A 13 -17.09 13.08 28.96
N ALA A 14 -16.41 14.09 28.46
CA ALA A 14 -16.00 14.13 27.07
C ALA A 14 -14.97 13.01 26.89
N VAL A 15 -15.39 11.89 26.33
CA VAL A 15 -14.48 10.87 25.82
C VAL A 15 -13.73 11.51 24.67
N ILE A 16 -12.52 11.99 24.94
CA ILE A 16 -11.60 12.43 23.88
C ILE A 16 -11.15 11.16 23.18
N THR A 17 -11.88 10.76 22.13
CA THR A 17 -11.38 9.79 21.18
C THR A 17 -10.21 10.46 20.49
N GLU A 18 -8.98 10.00 20.75
CA GLU A 18 -7.84 10.38 19.92
C GLU A 18 -8.19 9.99 18.48
N ALA A 19 -8.51 10.99 17.66
CA ALA A 19 -8.67 10.79 16.24
C ALA A 19 -7.29 10.43 15.67
N HIS A 20 -7.04 9.14 15.50
CA HIS A 20 -5.88 8.69 14.78
C HIS A 20 -6.04 9.17 13.33
N ALA A 21 -5.00 9.83 12.82
CA ALA A 21 -5.02 10.34 11.46
C ALA A 21 -5.24 9.17 10.49
N ALA A 22 -6.35 9.21 9.77
CA ALA A 22 -6.63 8.23 8.74
C ALA A 22 -5.74 8.51 7.51
N TYR A 23 -5.18 7.47 6.94
CA TYR A 23 -4.48 7.53 5.64
C TYR A 23 -5.42 7.08 4.54
N GLN A 24 -5.42 7.79 3.44
CA GLN A 24 -6.28 7.48 2.30
C GLN A 24 -5.53 7.64 0.99
N GLY A 25 -6.06 7.04 -0.05
CA GLY A 25 -5.53 7.17 -1.39
C GLY A 25 -6.32 6.36 -2.39
N HIS A 26 -5.91 6.44 -3.65
CA HIS A 26 -6.50 5.70 -4.76
C HIS A 26 -5.57 4.59 -5.22
N VAL A 27 -6.15 3.52 -5.73
CA VAL A 27 -5.44 2.54 -6.55
C VAL A 27 -6.06 2.58 -7.95
N TYR A 28 -5.25 2.83 -8.95
CA TYR A 28 -5.69 3.14 -10.30
C TYR A 28 -4.74 2.57 -11.36
N VAL A 29 -5.17 2.60 -12.62
CA VAL A 29 -4.32 2.30 -13.77
C VAL A 29 -3.72 3.61 -14.26
N ASP A 30 -2.43 3.80 -14.00
CA ASP A 30 -1.67 4.97 -14.44
C ASP A 30 -1.39 4.86 -15.94
N SER A 31 -2.33 5.35 -16.74
CA SER A 31 -2.34 5.15 -18.20
C SER A 31 -1.27 5.98 -18.92
N ASN A 32 -0.96 7.14 -18.38
CA ASN A 32 0.03 8.07 -18.94
C ASN A 32 1.41 7.96 -18.28
N ARG A 33 1.54 7.12 -17.22
CA ARG A 33 2.78 6.84 -16.49
C ARG A 33 3.41 8.08 -15.84
N ASN A 34 2.58 9.00 -15.37
CA ASN A 34 3.05 10.19 -14.69
C ASN A 34 3.15 10.01 -13.15
N GLY A 35 2.62 8.89 -12.61
CA GLY A 35 2.63 8.59 -11.18
C GLY A 35 1.61 9.39 -10.36
N ILE A 36 0.71 10.12 -11.03
CA ILE A 36 -0.31 10.97 -10.41
C ILE A 36 -1.69 10.45 -10.83
N TYR A 37 -2.61 10.39 -9.88
CA TYR A 37 -3.99 10.03 -10.22
C TYR A 37 -4.70 11.15 -10.96
N ASP A 38 -5.00 10.92 -12.23
CA ASP A 38 -5.69 11.84 -13.10
C ASP A 38 -7.18 11.49 -13.22
N LYS A 39 -8.01 12.53 -13.31
CA LYS A 39 -9.44 12.34 -13.50
C LYS A 39 -9.71 11.62 -14.82
N GLY A 40 -10.41 10.48 -14.73
CA GLY A 40 -10.74 9.64 -15.89
C GLY A 40 -9.87 8.39 -16.01
N GLU A 41 -8.83 8.27 -15.20
CA GLU A 41 -8.09 7.02 -15.11
C GLU A 41 -8.93 5.91 -14.47
N LYS A 42 -8.68 4.68 -14.93
CA LYS A 42 -9.42 3.52 -14.45
C LYS A 42 -9.03 3.20 -13.02
N VAL A 43 -9.97 3.33 -12.09
CA VAL A 43 -9.78 2.93 -10.70
C VAL A 43 -9.87 1.43 -10.51
N LEU A 44 -9.20 0.90 -9.49
CA LEU A 44 -9.13 -0.52 -9.20
C LEU A 44 -9.79 -0.84 -7.86
N LYS A 45 -10.92 -1.54 -7.93
CA LYS A 45 -11.68 -2.03 -6.78
C LYS A 45 -11.06 -3.31 -6.21
N GLY A 46 -11.16 -3.48 -4.89
CA GLY A 46 -10.85 -4.74 -4.21
C GLY A 46 -9.36 -4.98 -3.98
N ILE A 47 -8.51 -3.98 -4.26
CA ILE A 47 -7.07 -4.08 -4.01
C ILE A 47 -6.81 -3.99 -2.51
N ARG A 48 -5.99 -4.91 -2.01
CA ARG A 48 -5.60 -4.89 -0.60
C ARG A 48 -4.50 -3.87 -0.38
N VAL A 49 -4.74 -3.01 0.63
CA VAL A 49 -3.81 -1.99 1.09
C VAL A 49 -3.57 -2.18 2.58
N SER A 50 -2.35 -2.08 3.03
CA SER A 50 -1.97 -2.31 4.42
C SER A 50 -0.99 -1.25 4.91
N ASP A 51 -1.03 -0.99 6.21
CA ASP A 51 -0.07 -0.17 6.96
C ASP A 51 0.85 -1.03 7.86
N GLY A 52 0.77 -2.36 7.70
CA GLY A 52 1.51 -3.33 8.52
C GLY A 52 0.71 -3.86 9.71
N LEU A 53 -0.35 -3.17 10.14
CA LEU A 53 -1.26 -3.59 11.21
C LEU A 53 -2.65 -3.88 10.68
N ASN A 54 -3.14 -3.03 9.81
CA ASN A 54 -4.47 -3.11 9.24
C ASN A 54 -4.38 -3.49 7.76
N VAL A 55 -5.40 -4.18 7.27
CA VAL A 55 -5.56 -4.50 5.86
C VAL A 55 -6.97 -4.10 5.43
N VAL A 56 -7.06 -3.21 4.47
CA VAL A 56 -8.32 -2.77 3.89
C VAL A 56 -8.38 -3.12 2.40
N LYS A 57 -9.54 -2.94 1.79
CA LYS A 57 -9.71 -3.09 0.34
C LYS A 57 -10.23 -1.78 -0.25
N THR A 58 -9.78 -1.45 -1.45
CA THR A 58 -10.34 -0.34 -2.20
C THR A 58 -11.82 -0.57 -2.52
N ASN A 59 -12.60 0.50 -2.43
CA ASN A 59 -14.03 0.53 -2.77
C ASN A 59 -14.28 0.59 -4.30
N ALA A 60 -15.49 0.87 -4.73
CA ALA A 60 -15.86 0.94 -6.15
C ALA A 60 -15.16 2.09 -6.88
N GLU A 61 -14.85 3.16 -6.17
CA GLU A 61 -14.15 4.36 -6.65
C GLU A 61 -12.61 4.20 -6.55
N GLY A 62 -12.11 3.00 -6.22
CA GLY A 62 -10.69 2.74 -6.06
C GLY A 62 -10.06 3.36 -4.82
N VAL A 63 -10.88 3.92 -3.91
CA VAL A 63 -10.42 4.60 -2.70
C VAL A 63 -10.25 3.59 -1.57
N TYR A 64 -9.22 3.78 -0.77
CA TYR A 64 -9.05 3.11 0.50
C TYR A 64 -8.87 4.11 1.63
N THR A 65 -9.21 3.69 2.86
CA THR A 65 -8.94 4.43 4.09
C THR A 65 -8.41 3.48 5.14
N LEU A 66 -7.25 3.78 5.69
CA LEU A 66 -6.61 3.06 6.79
C LEU A 66 -6.74 3.89 8.07
N PRO A 67 -7.11 3.29 9.20
CA PRO A 67 -7.02 3.97 10.48
C PRO A 67 -5.54 4.19 10.80
N GLY A 68 -5.14 5.44 11.02
CA GLY A 68 -3.74 5.75 11.33
C GLY A 68 -3.28 5.15 12.66
N HIS A 69 -1.99 4.84 12.78
CA HIS A 69 -1.36 4.37 14.01
C HIS A 69 0.03 5.00 14.19
N LYS A 70 0.45 5.26 15.44
CA LYS A 70 1.73 5.96 15.75
C LYS A 70 3.00 5.22 15.31
N ARG A 71 2.91 3.92 15.00
CA ARG A 71 4.06 3.07 14.63
C ARG A 71 4.21 2.85 13.13
N GLU A 72 3.27 3.34 12.34
CA GLU A 72 3.26 3.14 10.90
C GLU A 72 4.33 4.00 10.24
N ARG A 73 5.06 3.41 9.32
CA ARG A 73 6.06 4.08 8.52
C ARG A 73 5.79 4.00 7.03
N PHE A 74 5.03 2.99 6.62
CA PHE A 74 4.77 2.70 5.22
C PHE A 74 3.33 2.25 5.02
N ILE A 75 2.78 2.60 3.87
CA ILE A 75 1.57 2.03 3.31
C ILE A 75 1.98 1.24 2.09
N PHE A 76 1.46 0.04 1.91
CA PHE A 76 1.80 -0.81 0.78
C PHE A 76 0.58 -1.56 0.25
N ILE A 77 0.68 -1.98 -1.02
CA ILE A 77 -0.37 -2.74 -1.69
C ILE A 77 0.07 -4.17 -1.98
N THR A 78 -0.89 -5.07 -2.03
CA THR A 78 -0.71 -6.36 -2.68
C THR A 78 -0.98 -6.17 -4.16
N THR A 79 0.06 -6.21 -4.99
CA THR A 79 -0.08 -6.06 -6.43
C THR A 79 -0.98 -7.16 -7.00
N PRO A 80 -2.11 -6.82 -7.64
CA PRO A 80 -3.04 -7.82 -8.14
C PRO A 80 -2.51 -8.50 -9.40
N SER A 81 -2.99 -9.72 -9.67
CA SER A 81 -2.67 -10.42 -10.91
C SER A 81 -3.08 -9.60 -12.15
N GLY A 82 -2.25 -9.61 -13.17
CA GLY A 82 -2.44 -8.83 -14.39
C GLY A 82 -1.97 -7.38 -14.31
N TYR A 83 -1.33 -7.00 -13.22
CA TYR A 83 -0.78 -5.65 -13.02
C TYR A 83 0.63 -5.72 -12.45
N ARG A 84 1.35 -4.63 -12.61
CA ARG A 84 2.63 -4.36 -11.93
C ARG A 84 2.66 -2.92 -11.44
N THR A 85 3.48 -2.64 -10.46
CA THR A 85 3.84 -1.27 -10.06
C THR A 85 4.97 -0.78 -10.95
N ASP A 86 4.96 0.49 -11.34
CA ASP A 86 6.06 1.05 -12.14
C ASP A 86 7.33 1.24 -11.32
N ASN A 87 7.19 1.63 -10.05
CA ASN A 87 8.33 1.90 -9.18
C ASN A 87 8.26 1.16 -7.85
N GLN A 88 7.22 1.43 -7.06
CA GLN A 88 7.17 0.96 -5.69
C GLN A 88 5.76 0.50 -5.32
N TYR A 89 5.67 -0.68 -4.72
CA TYR A 89 4.45 -1.20 -4.12
C TYR A 89 4.15 -0.62 -2.74
N TYR A 90 4.98 0.32 -2.26
CA TYR A 90 4.84 0.99 -0.97
C TYR A 90 5.00 2.51 -1.10
N ARG A 91 4.49 3.22 -0.08
CA ARG A 91 4.69 4.65 0.13
C ARG A 91 5.13 4.88 1.55
N ARG A 92 6.14 5.73 1.74
CA ARG A 92 6.54 6.17 3.08
C ARG A 92 5.53 7.19 3.60
N ILE A 93 5.12 7.04 4.85
CA ILE A 93 4.24 8.01 5.51
C ILE A 93 5.08 9.22 5.91
N ASN A 94 4.77 10.38 5.33
CA ASN A 94 5.48 11.64 5.57
C ASN A 94 4.63 12.66 6.36
N GLY A 95 3.43 12.26 6.80
CA GLY A 95 2.53 13.12 7.57
C GLY A 95 1.06 12.79 7.37
N THR A 96 0.22 13.49 8.11
CA THR A 96 -1.24 13.40 8.03
C THR A 96 -1.78 14.35 6.97
N GLY A 97 -2.94 14.02 6.37
CA GLY A 97 -3.60 14.89 5.38
C GLY A 97 -3.04 14.78 3.96
N GLN A 98 -2.10 13.87 3.71
CA GLN A 98 -1.63 13.54 2.36
C GLN A 98 -2.37 12.31 1.83
N THR A 99 -2.53 12.24 0.51
CA THR A 99 -2.98 11.03 -0.18
C THR A 99 -1.79 10.15 -0.55
N TYR A 100 -1.99 8.84 -0.45
CA TYR A 100 -0.98 7.84 -0.79
C TYR A 100 -1.49 6.98 -1.92
N ASP A 101 -1.37 7.49 -3.13
CA ASP A 101 -1.91 6.86 -4.34
C ASP A 101 -0.97 5.81 -4.92
N PHE A 102 -1.55 4.78 -5.57
CA PHE A 102 -0.82 3.70 -6.23
C PHE A 102 -1.27 3.56 -7.67
N GLY A 103 -0.44 4.01 -8.59
CA GLY A 103 -0.59 3.77 -10.02
C GLY A 103 -0.07 2.39 -10.39
N LEU A 104 -0.86 1.65 -11.15
CA LEU A 104 -0.52 0.32 -11.64
C LEU A 104 -0.55 0.30 -13.17
N GLN A 105 0.33 -0.51 -13.74
CA GLN A 105 0.36 -0.78 -15.17
C GLN A 105 -0.22 -2.16 -15.46
N PRO A 106 -1.07 -2.31 -16.48
CA PRO A 106 -1.46 -3.63 -16.95
C PRO A 106 -0.23 -4.43 -17.37
N TRP A 107 -0.15 -5.67 -16.91
CA TRP A 107 0.96 -6.54 -17.23
C TRP A 107 0.49 -8.00 -17.33
N LYS A 108 0.72 -8.58 -18.48
CA LYS A 108 0.33 -9.97 -18.71
C LYS A 108 1.31 -10.99 -18.12
N GLY A 109 2.49 -10.51 -17.70
CA GLY A 109 3.53 -11.40 -17.18
C GLY A 109 4.08 -12.37 -18.24
N ARG A 110 4.99 -13.22 -17.81
CA ARG A 110 5.48 -14.36 -18.59
C ARG A 110 4.72 -15.63 -18.19
N ILE A 111 3.39 -15.61 -18.35
CA ILE A 111 2.56 -16.79 -18.10
C ILE A 111 2.69 -17.69 -19.33
N LYS A 112 3.15 -18.92 -19.13
CA LYS A 112 3.20 -19.93 -20.21
C LYS A 112 1.78 -20.26 -20.69
N PRO A 113 1.60 -20.71 -21.95
CA PRO A 113 0.27 -21.04 -22.49
C PRO A 113 -0.54 -22.04 -21.65
N ASN A 114 0.14 -22.92 -20.91
CA ASN A 114 -0.48 -23.89 -20.00
C ASN A 114 -0.83 -23.31 -18.62
N GLY A 115 -0.67 -21.99 -18.41
CA GLY A 115 -0.92 -21.34 -17.13
C GLY A 115 0.17 -21.54 -16.08
N SER A 116 1.24 -22.28 -16.36
CA SER A 116 2.33 -22.47 -15.42
C SER A 116 3.23 -21.23 -15.35
N HIS A 117 3.80 -21.00 -14.18
CA HIS A 117 4.81 -19.97 -13.95
C HIS A 117 5.90 -20.52 -13.04
N ARG A 118 7.08 -19.93 -13.13
CA ARG A 118 8.20 -20.21 -12.25
C ARG A 118 8.52 -18.96 -11.44
N PHE A 119 9.06 -19.14 -10.29
CA PHE A 119 9.57 -18.04 -9.47
C PHE A 119 10.86 -18.47 -8.76
N ILE A 120 11.67 -17.49 -8.42
CA ILE A 120 12.86 -17.69 -7.59
C ILE A 120 12.54 -17.22 -6.19
N HIS A 121 12.74 -18.09 -5.21
CA HIS A 121 12.70 -17.74 -3.81
C HIS A 121 14.12 -17.63 -3.30
N ILE A 122 14.43 -16.50 -2.69
CA ILE A 122 15.74 -16.17 -2.13
C ILE A 122 15.52 -15.78 -0.68
N SER A 123 16.31 -16.37 0.20
CA SER A 123 16.31 -16.01 1.62
C SER A 123 17.75 -15.89 2.11
N ASP A 124 17.92 -15.16 3.20
CA ASP A 124 19.20 -15.01 3.93
C ASP A 124 20.40 -14.61 3.06
N THR A 125 20.19 -13.64 2.21
CA THR A 125 21.31 -13.04 1.47
C THR A 125 22.11 -12.14 2.41
N GLU A 126 23.09 -12.70 3.07
CA GLU A 126 24.09 -11.92 3.80
C GLU A 126 25.01 -11.22 2.80
N ILE A 127 24.70 -9.95 2.52
CA ILE A 127 25.45 -9.14 1.58
C ILE A 127 26.33 -8.18 2.38
N PHE A 128 27.63 -8.42 2.37
CA PHE A 128 28.61 -7.67 3.18
C PHE A 128 29.22 -6.45 2.45
N ASN A 129 29.16 -6.41 1.11
CA ASN A 129 29.66 -5.28 0.32
C ASN A 129 28.87 -5.08 -0.97
N THR A 130 29.07 -3.90 -1.60
CA THR A 130 28.35 -3.52 -2.82
C THR A 130 28.79 -4.31 -4.06
N GLU A 131 30.04 -4.71 -4.16
CA GLU A 131 30.58 -5.48 -5.29
C GLU A 131 29.90 -6.85 -5.37
N ASN A 132 29.79 -7.54 -4.24
CA ASN A 132 29.11 -8.83 -4.18
C ASN A 132 27.59 -8.70 -4.45
N GLN A 133 27.00 -7.52 -4.19
CA GLN A 133 25.58 -7.28 -4.49
C GLN A 133 25.31 -7.26 -5.99
N GLU A 134 26.15 -6.58 -6.76
CA GLU A 134 25.98 -6.47 -8.20
C GLU A 134 26.16 -7.84 -8.89
N ASP A 135 27.19 -8.56 -8.53
CA ASP A 135 27.45 -9.90 -9.08
C ASP A 135 26.32 -10.87 -8.76
N TRP A 136 25.85 -10.86 -7.52
CA TRP A 136 24.74 -11.68 -7.09
C TRP A 136 23.44 -11.34 -7.84
N ALA A 137 23.10 -10.05 -7.94
CA ALA A 137 21.91 -9.60 -8.64
C ALA A 137 21.97 -9.92 -10.15
N ASN A 138 23.14 -9.76 -10.75
CA ASN A 138 23.38 -10.10 -12.16
C ASN A 138 23.23 -11.60 -12.40
N ASN A 139 23.83 -12.44 -11.57
CA ASN A 139 23.73 -13.90 -11.67
C ASN A 139 22.28 -14.37 -11.58
N ILE A 140 21.50 -13.82 -10.65
CA ILE A 140 20.07 -14.17 -10.53
C ILE A 140 19.28 -13.69 -11.74
N ARG A 141 19.53 -12.47 -12.23
CA ARG A 141 18.87 -11.94 -13.41
C ARG A 141 19.18 -12.81 -14.64
N ASP A 142 20.42 -13.17 -14.81
CA ASP A 142 20.86 -13.96 -15.97
C ASP A 142 20.32 -15.40 -15.90
N TYR A 143 20.30 -15.99 -14.71
CA TYR A 143 19.64 -17.27 -14.49
C TYR A 143 18.14 -17.19 -14.80
N ALA A 144 17.45 -16.17 -14.29
CA ALA A 144 16.02 -15.96 -14.55
C ALA A 144 15.74 -15.77 -16.04
N ALA A 145 16.60 -15.05 -16.76
CA ALA A 145 16.48 -14.85 -18.20
C ALA A 145 16.68 -16.15 -18.99
N ASN A 146 17.69 -16.94 -18.63
CA ASN A 146 18.01 -18.21 -19.27
C ASN A 146 16.92 -19.26 -19.04
N GLU A 147 16.37 -19.31 -17.83
CA GLU A 147 15.29 -20.23 -17.47
C GLU A 147 13.90 -19.73 -17.88
N ASN A 148 13.83 -18.53 -18.45
CA ASN A 148 12.58 -17.89 -18.86
C ASN A 148 11.58 -17.74 -17.69
N ILE A 149 12.08 -17.25 -16.54
CA ILE A 149 11.34 -16.98 -15.29
C ILE A 149 10.94 -15.52 -15.21
#